data_93810a460a9537b39454f5bccfcbcfa3
#
_entry.id   93810a460a9537b39454f5bccfcbcfa3
#
_cell.length_a   1.000
_cell.length_b   1.000
_cell.length_c   1.000
_cell.angle_alpha   90.00
_cell.angle_beta   90.00
_cell.angle_gamma   90.00
#
_symmetry.space_group_name_H-M   'P 1'
#
loop_
_entity.id
_entity.type
_entity.pdbx_description
1 polymer ?
#
loop_
_entity_poly.entity_id
_entity_poly.type
_entity_poly.pdbx_seq_one_letter_code
_entity_poly.pdbx_strand_id
1 'polypeptide(L)'
;MEFAELVMKRRTVRRFEETPVDREVLEKIARLAQHVPSAGFSQGQRLVIVTDPEMRRRVAETCGEQFYADLGMGNWISECAAQFIPCVSAEIYHRRYQEPDKTDESGNEIEWPTPYWWIDIGKTSMVVMLAAHDAGLAAGFAGPDPDELRTILGLPDEFHPIGVIPVGRQLPDVRSPSLKRGWLPFEDFAHWERW
;
A
#
# COMPACT_ATOMS: atom_id res chain seq x y z
N MET A 1 -18.65 8.19 -3.32
CA MET A 1 -18.10 9.57 -3.46
C MET A 1 -17.68 9.78 -4.90
N GLU A 2 -17.78 11.02 -5.43
CA GLU A 2 -17.23 11.30 -6.77
C GLU A 2 -15.70 11.15 -6.77
N PHE A 3 -15.14 10.60 -7.85
CA PHE A 3 -13.72 10.24 -7.90
C PHE A 3 -12.78 11.42 -7.62
N ALA A 4 -13.05 12.59 -8.22
CA ALA A 4 -12.23 13.78 -7.98
C ALA A 4 -12.27 14.21 -6.50
N GLU A 5 -13.44 14.16 -5.89
CA GLU A 5 -13.62 14.48 -4.49
C GLU A 5 -12.86 13.49 -3.58
N LEU A 6 -12.92 12.19 -3.92
CA LEU A 6 -12.20 11.12 -3.22
C LEU A 6 -10.69 11.38 -3.21
N VAL A 7 -10.11 11.66 -4.37
CA VAL A 7 -8.67 11.94 -4.51
C VAL A 7 -8.26 13.20 -3.73
N MET A 8 -9.05 14.27 -3.82
CA MET A 8 -8.76 15.55 -3.16
C MET A 8 -8.91 15.49 -1.64
N LYS A 9 -9.85 14.70 -1.13
CA LYS A 9 -10.11 14.58 0.30
C LYS A 9 -9.22 13.55 1.00
N ARG A 10 -8.77 12.52 0.28
CA ARG A 10 -7.89 11.50 0.86
C ARG A 10 -6.64 12.16 1.45
N ARG A 11 -6.32 11.81 2.66
CA ARG A 11 -5.09 12.21 3.35
C ARG A 11 -4.48 11.04 4.12
N THR A 12 -3.22 11.11 4.45
CA THR A 12 -2.59 10.19 5.40
C THR A 12 -3.07 10.51 6.80
N VAL A 13 -3.65 9.53 7.47
CA VAL A 13 -4.17 9.62 8.85
C VAL A 13 -3.27 8.80 9.78
N ARG A 14 -3.04 9.34 10.98
CA ARG A 14 -2.19 8.72 12.02
C ARG A 14 -2.88 8.68 13.39
N ARG A 15 -4.20 8.67 13.40
CA ARG A 15 -5.00 8.42 14.62
C ARG A 15 -6.27 7.70 14.25
N PHE A 16 -6.49 6.55 14.86
CA PHE A 16 -7.63 5.69 14.58
C PHE A 16 -8.36 5.34 15.88
N GLU A 17 -9.65 5.01 15.75
CA GLU A 17 -10.40 4.34 16.79
C GLU A 17 -10.01 2.86 16.81
N GLU A 18 -9.87 2.29 18.00
CA GLU A 18 -9.64 0.84 18.19
C GLU A 18 -10.90 0.00 17.91
N THR A 19 -11.86 0.54 17.17
CA THR A 19 -13.11 -0.12 16.85
C THR A 19 -12.92 -1.06 15.68
N PRO A 20 -13.32 -2.33 15.78
CA PRO A 20 -13.26 -3.26 14.65
C PRO A 20 -14.04 -2.76 13.43
N VAL A 21 -13.58 -3.14 12.27
CA VAL A 21 -14.26 -2.93 10.98
C VAL A 21 -14.73 -4.28 10.46
N ASP A 22 -15.96 -4.33 9.95
CA ASP A 22 -16.55 -5.55 9.43
C ASP A 22 -15.68 -6.17 8.34
N ARG A 23 -15.52 -7.48 8.40
CA ARG A 23 -14.70 -8.25 7.45
C ARG A 23 -15.14 -8.02 6.00
N GLU A 24 -16.44 -7.92 5.75
CA GLU A 24 -16.99 -7.66 4.42
C GLU A 24 -16.50 -6.34 3.82
N VAL A 25 -16.34 -5.30 4.65
CA VAL A 25 -15.80 -4.01 4.23
C VAL A 25 -14.32 -4.16 3.84
N LEU A 26 -13.53 -4.87 4.65
CA LEU A 26 -12.11 -5.12 4.37
C LEU A 26 -11.93 -5.97 3.10
N GLU A 27 -12.76 -6.98 2.90
CA GLU A 27 -12.76 -7.80 1.68
C GLU A 27 -13.14 -6.97 0.45
N LYS A 28 -14.11 -6.06 0.55
CA LYS A 28 -14.47 -5.15 -0.55
C LYS A 28 -13.30 -4.26 -0.95
N ILE A 29 -12.57 -3.71 0.02
CA ILE A 29 -11.35 -2.92 -0.23
C ILE A 29 -10.32 -3.77 -0.97
N ALA A 30 -10.05 -4.98 -0.50
CA ALA A 30 -9.09 -5.89 -1.13
C ALA A 30 -9.49 -6.28 -2.56
N ARG A 31 -10.79 -6.55 -2.80
CA ARG A 31 -11.32 -6.85 -4.15
C ARG A 31 -11.13 -5.70 -5.13
N LEU A 32 -11.36 -4.47 -4.70
CA LEU A 32 -11.10 -3.30 -5.53
C LEU A 32 -9.61 -3.20 -5.90
N ALA A 33 -8.73 -3.41 -4.93
CA ALA A 33 -7.29 -3.39 -5.15
C ALA A 33 -6.78 -4.56 -6.05
N GLN A 34 -7.49 -5.69 -6.07
CA GLN A 34 -7.21 -6.82 -6.96
C GLN A 34 -7.37 -6.47 -8.45
N HIS A 35 -8.22 -5.48 -8.78
CA HIS A 35 -8.46 -5.06 -10.17
C HIS A 35 -7.41 -4.10 -10.73
N VAL A 36 -6.36 -3.79 -9.97
CA VAL A 36 -5.26 -2.97 -10.45
C VAL A 36 -4.51 -3.68 -11.58
N PRO A 37 -4.25 -2.99 -12.70
CA PRO A 37 -3.52 -3.60 -13.82
C PRO A 37 -2.08 -3.94 -13.44
N SER A 38 -1.55 -4.99 -14.06
CA SER A 38 -0.14 -5.37 -13.94
C SER A 38 0.49 -5.54 -15.32
N ALA A 39 1.79 -5.27 -15.43
CA ALA A 39 2.54 -5.47 -16.66
C ALA A 39 2.38 -6.93 -17.14
N GLY A 40 2.03 -7.09 -18.42
CA GLY A 40 1.76 -8.40 -19.01
C GLY A 40 0.62 -9.20 -18.35
N PHE A 41 -0.22 -8.54 -17.55
CA PHE A 41 -1.22 -9.20 -16.70
C PHE A 41 -0.61 -10.26 -15.78
N SER A 42 0.60 -9.99 -15.27
CA SER A 42 1.37 -10.93 -14.42
C SER A 42 0.71 -11.22 -13.09
N GLN A 43 -0.04 -10.26 -12.52
CA GLN A 43 -0.76 -10.42 -11.25
C GLN A 43 0.14 -10.89 -10.09
N GLY A 44 1.35 -10.33 -10.01
CA GLY A 44 2.32 -10.65 -8.96
C GLY A 44 2.06 -9.98 -7.61
N GLN A 45 1.00 -9.17 -7.51
CA GLN A 45 0.62 -8.48 -6.27
C GLN A 45 -0.16 -9.40 -5.34
N ARG A 46 0.04 -9.23 -4.02
CA ARG A 46 -0.74 -9.89 -2.95
C ARG A 46 -1.02 -8.88 -1.85
N LEU A 47 -2.05 -9.15 -1.06
CA LEU A 47 -2.36 -8.42 0.16
C LEU A 47 -2.47 -9.42 1.32
N VAL A 48 -1.73 -9.16 2.40
CA VAL A 48 -2.03 -9.76 3.70
C VAL A 48 -2.89 -8.77 4.48
N ILE A 49 -3.96 -9.25 5.11
CA ILE A 49 -4.86 -8.42 5.93
C ILE A 49 -4.77 -8.94 7.35
N VAL A 50 -4.31 -8.06 8.26
CA VAL A 50 -4.14 -8.37 9.68
C VAL A 50 -5.19 -7.61 10.48
N THR A 51 -6.01 -8.35 11.23
CA THR A 51 -7.05 -7.81 12.13
C THR A 51 -6.83 -8.21 13.59
N ASP A 52 -6.06 -9.28 13.82
CA ASP A 52 -5.71 -9.73 15.17
C ASP A 52 -4.88 -8.67 15.90
N PRO A 53 -5.28 -8.23 17.12
CA PRO A 53 -4.60 -7.16 17.82
C PRO A 53 -3.14 -7.46 18.18
N GLU A 54 -2.82 -8.71 18.50
CA GLU A 54 -1.45 -9.11 18.84
C GLU A 54 -0.56 -9.08 17.59
N MET A 55 -1.07 -9.62 16.48
CA MET A 55 -0.34 -9.59 15.22
C MET A 55 -0.16 -8.15 14.72
N ARG A 56 -1.16 -7.27 14.88
CA ARG A 56 -1.03 -5.85 14.51
C ARG A 56 0.09 -5.15 15.28
N ARG A 57 0.24 -5.44 16.58
CA ARG A 57 1.35 -4.89 17.39
C ARG A 57 2.70 -5.37 16.87
N ARG A 58 2.85 -6.67 16.62
CA ARG A 58 4.09 -7.22 16.06
C ARG A 58 4.45 -6.63 14.70
N VAL A 59 3.46 -6.44 13.83
CA VAL A 59 3.66 -5.75 12.53
C VAL A 59 4.06 -4.30 12.75
N ALA A 60 3.45 -3.58 13.70
CA ALA A 60 3.78 -2.19 13.99
C ALA A 60 5.20 -2.01 14.55
N GLU A 61 5.70 -2.98 15.31
CA GLU A 61 7.09 -3.01 15.80
C GLU A 61 8.09 -2.98 14.64
N THR A 62 7.83 -3.74 13.55
CA THR A 62 8.69 -3.72 12.35
C THR A 62 8.71 -2.36 11.64
N CYS A 63 7.71 -1.52 11.90
CA CYS A 63 7.65 -0.15 11.37
C CYS A 63 8.29 0.89 12.31
N GLY A 64 8.87 0.47 13.42
CA GLY A 64 9.44 1.36 14.42
C GLY A 64 8.38 2.24 15.09
N GLU A 65 7.21 1.70 15.44
CA GLU A 65 6.07 2.44 16.01
C GLU A 65 6.45 3.25 17.26
N GLN A 66 7.36 2.73 18.08
CA GLN A 66 7.83 3.43 19.29
C GLN A 66 8.42 4.81 18.95
N PHE A 67 9.13 4.96 17.83
CA PHE A 67 9.65 6.25 17.38
C PHE A 67 8.51 7.27 17.14
N TYR A 68 7.40 6.85 16.56
CA TYR A 68 6.24 7.72 16.36
C TYR A 68 5.53 8.05 17.68
N ALA A 69 5.45 7.09 18.60
CA ALA A 69 4.88 7.31 19.93
C ALA A 69 5.70 8.34 20.73
N ASP A 70 7.02 8.25 20.69
CA ASP A 70 7.94 9.20 21.33
C ASP A 70 7.83 10.63 20.76
N LEU A 71 7.43 10.75 19.48
CA LEU A 71 7.11 12.04 18.84
C LEU A 71 5.69 12.54 19.14
N GLY A 72 4.93 11.85 20.00
CA GLY A 72 3.57 12.22 20.38
C GLY A 72 2.50 11.89 19.32
N MET A 73 2.82 11.05 18.34
CA MET A 73 1.86 10.60 17.31
C MET A 73 1.01 9.41 17.76
N GLY A 74 1.31 8.79 18.92
CA GLY A 74 0.65 7.57 19.43
C GLY A 74 1.03 6.32 18.64
N ASN A 75 0.33 5.22 18.94
CA ASN A 75 0.55 3.90 18.35
C ASN A 75 -0.37 3.68 17.15
N TRP A 76 -0.35 4.59 16.21
CA TRP A 76 -1.30 4.67 15.10
C TRP A 76 -1.24 3.50 14.12
N ILE A 77 -0.13 2.75 14.09
CA ILE A 77 0.03 1.60 13.22
C ILE A 77 -0.66 0.37 13.84
N SER A 78 -0.53 0.17 15.16
CA SER A 78 -1.15 -0.95 15.87
C SER A 78 -2.60 -0.69 16.32
N GLU A 79 -2.95 0.56 16.63
CA GLU A 79 -4.28 0.98 17.12
C GLU A 79 -5.34 1.12 16.02
N CYS A 80 -5.03 0.81 14.76
CA CYS A 80 -6.00 0.79 13.67
C CYS A 80 -6.92 -0.45 13.75
N ALA A 81 -7.99 -0.47 12.95
CA ALA A 81 -8.89 -1.63 12.89
C ALA A 81 -8.29 -2.82 12.12
N ALA A 82 -7.53 -2.54 11.08
CA ALA A 82 -6.87 -3.52 10.24
C ALA A 82 -5.60 -2.95 9.59
N GLN A 83 -4.65 -3.82 9.27
CA GLN A 83 -3.47 -3.49 8.47
C GLN A 83 -3.54 -4.25 7.15
N PHE A 84 -3.36 -3.54 6.03
CA PHE A 84 -3.15 -4.14 4.73
C PHE A 84 -1.67 -4.09 4.42
N ILE A 85 -1.09 -5.24 4.11
CA ILE A 85 0.32 -5.37 3.78
C ILE A 85 0.44 -5.73 2.30
N PRO A 86 0.75 -4.75 1.43
CA PRO A 86 0.99 -5.02 0.03
C PRO A 86 2.33 -5.74 -0.16
N CYS A 87 2.27 -6.88 -0.85
CA CYS A 87 3.41 -7.73 -1.16
C CYS A 87 3.49 -7.97 -2.66
N VAL A 88 4.69 -8.11 -3.21
CA VAL A 88 4.90 -8.37 -4.62
C VAL A 88 5.99 -9.42 -4.84
N SER A 89 5.82 -10.25 -5.87
CA SER A 89 6.83 -11.20 -6.34
C SER A 89 7.32 -10.78 -7.72
N ALA A 90 8.60 -10.42 -7.85
CA ALA A 90 9.27 -10.20 -9.13
C ALA A 90 9.30 -11.49 -9.98
N GLU A 91 9.48 -12.64 -9.34
CA GLU A 91 9.53 -13.96 -9.96
C GLU A 91 8.27 -14.28 -10.78
N ILE A 92 7.10 -13.82 -10.34
CA ILE A 92 5.84 -14.00 -11.09
C ILE A 92 5.88 -13.21 -12.40
N TYR A 93 6.49 -12.01 -12.42
CA TYR A 93 6.67 -11.24 -13.63
C TYR A 93 7.67 -11.91 -14.57
N HIS A 94 8.81 -12.36 -14.05
CA HIS A 94 9.80 -13.08 -14.84
C HIS A 94 9.21 -14.35 -15.46
N ARG A 95 8.48 -15.17 -14.68
CA ARG A 95 7.78 -16.37 -15.22
C ARG A 95 6.78 -15.99 -16.32
N ARG A 96 6.00 -14.93 -16.16
CA ARG A 96 5.02 -14.49 -17.14
C ARG A 96 5.69 -14.05 -18.45
N TYR A 97 6.84 -13.38 -18.36
CA TYR A 97 7.55 -12.86 -19.52
C TYR A 97 8.47 -13.90 -20.20
N GLN A 98 8.51 -15.11 -19.68
CA GLN A 98 9.08 -16.30 -20.35
C GLN A 98 8.02 -17.10 -21.12
N GLU A 99 6.75 -16.70 -21.06
CA GLU A 99 5.70 -17.34 -21.84
C GLU A 99 5.78 -16.91 -23.34
N PRO A 100 5.34 -17.78 -24.29
CA PRO A 100 5.58 -17.59 -25.72
C PRO A 100 5.05 -16.27 -26.32
N ASP A 101 4.03 -15.67 -25.70
CA ASP A 101 3.47 -14.38 -26.14
C ASP A 101 4.21 -13.16 -25.56
N LYS A 102 5.29 -13.36 -24.78
CA LYS A 102 6.05 -12.31 -24.08
C LYS A 102 7.56 -12.33 -24.33
N THR A 103 8.07 -13.39 -24.94
CA THR A 103 9.48 -13.48 -25.28
C THR A 103 9.82 -12.64 -26.53
N ASP A 104 11.10 -12.33 -26.70
CA ASP A 104 11.65 -11.74 -27.93
C ASP A 104 11.62 -12.76 -29.11
N GLU A 105 12.09 -12.33 -30.27
CA GLU A 105 12.16 -13.18 -31.49
C GLU A 105 13.09 -14.39 -31.32
N SER A 106 13.98 -14.37 -30.34
CA SER A 106 14.91 -15.47 -30.00
C SER A 106 14.37 -16.37 -28.90
N GLY A 107 13.17 -16.09 -28.36
CA GLY A 107 12.55 -16.85 -27.28
C GLY A 107 13.06 -16.50 -25.89
N ASN A 108 13.77 -15.39 -25.72
CA ASN A 108 14.28 -14.95 -24.44
C ASN A 108 13.33 -13.95 -23.79
N GLU A 109 13.39 -13.87 -22.45
CA GLU A 109 12.74 -12.80 -21.71
C GLU A 109 13.33 -11.44 -22.12
N ILE A 110 12.46 -10.44 -22.29
CA ILE A 110 12.90 -9.07 -22.56
C ILE A 110 13.59 -8.46 -21.33
N GLU A 111 14.53 -7.55 -21.54
CA GLU A 111 15.13 -6.79 -20.43
C GLU A 111 14.11 -5.92 -19.73
N TRP A 112 14.28 -5.78 -18.42
CA TRP A 112 13.48 -4.93 -17.57
C TRP A 112 14.22 -3.64 -17.16
N PRO A 113 14.27 -2.61 -18.02
CA PRO A 113 14.91 -1.33 -17.67
C PRO A 113 14.19 -0.64 -16.49
N THR A 114 12.91 -0.96 -16.32
CA THR A 114 12.10 -0.50 -15.19
C THR A 114 11.42 -1.71 -14.55
N PRO A 115 11.64 -1.95 -13.24
CA PRO A 115 11.03 -3.07 -12.53
C PRO A 115 9.54 -2.79 -12.24
N TYR A 116 8.67 -3.12 -13.20
CA TYR A 116 7.23 -2.79 -13.16
C TYR A 116 6.49 -3.37 -11.96
N TRP A 117 6.98 -4.44 -11.32
CA TRP A 117 6.38 -4.98 -10.11
C TRP A 117 6.30 -3.96 -8.97
N TRP A 118 7.30 -3.05 -8.83
CA TRP A 118 7.24 -1.97 -7.85
C TRP A 118 6.20 -0.91 -8.19
N ILE A 119 6.05 -0.59 -9.47
CA ILE A 119 5.03 0.34 -9.95
C ILE A 119 3.63 -0.24 -9.66
N ASP A 120 3.43 -1.50 -9.99
CA ASP A 120 2.13 -2.17 -9.90
C ASP A 120 1.67 -2.33 -8.45
N ILE A 121 2.58 -2.73 -7.55
CA ILE A 121 2.23 -2.83 -6.13
C ILE A 121 2.01 -1.43 -5.51
N GLY A 122 2.67 -0.39 -5.99
CA GLY A 122 2.40 0.99 -5.61
C GLY A 122 0.99 1.44 -6.01
N LYS A 123 0.54 1.09 -7.23
CA LYS A 123 -0.85 1.31 -7.67
C LYS A 123 -1.85 0.56 -6.77
N THR A 124 -1.57 -0.71 -6.45
CA THR A 124 -2.38 -1.52 -5.53
C THR A 124 -2.52 -0.85 -4.17
N SER A 125 -1.41 -0.36 -3.61
CA SER A 125 -1.39 0.35 -2.33
C SER A 125 -2.26 1.61 -2.36
N MET A 126 -2.19 2.39 -3.45
CA MET A 126 -3.02 3.59 -3.61
C MET A 126 -4.50 3.24 -3.70
N VAL A 127 -4.87 2.18 -4.42
CA VAL A 127 -6.28 1.74 -4.50
C VAL A 127 -6.80 1.27 -3.15
N VAL A 128 -6.00 0.57 -2.33
CA VAL A 128 -6.38 0.23 -0.94
C VAL A 128 -6.73 1.49 -0.15
N MET A 129 -5.88 2.52 -0.20
CA MET A 129 -6.11 3.77 0.53
C MET A 129 -7.33 4.54 0.03
N LEU A 130 -7.56 4.59 -1.28
CA LEU A 130 -8.74 5.24 -1.88
C LEU A 130 -10.02 4.47 -1.54
N ALA A 131 -10.00 3.14 -1.65
CA ALA A 131 -11.15 2.29 -1.32
C ALA A 131 -11.51 2.35 0.17
N ALA A 132 -10.51 2.41 1.06
CA ALA A 132 -10.75 2.64 2.48
C ALA A 132 -11.46 3.98 2.70
N HIS A 133 -11.01 5.05 2.03
CA HIS A 133 -11.62 6.38 2.15
C HIS A 133 -13.06 6.41 1.58
N ASP A 134 -13.31 5.75 0.44
CA ASP A 134 -14.66 5.61 -0.13
C ASP A 134 -15.61 4.80 0.78
N ALA A 135 -15.07 3.85 1.53
CA ALA A 135 -15.81 3.09 2.55
C ALA A 135 -16.05 3.88 3.85
N GLY A 136 -15.71 5.18 3.92
CA GLY A 136 -15.85 6.01 5.12
C GLY A 136 -14.80 5.75 6.18
N LEU A 137 -13.72 5.06 5.83
CA LEU A 137 -12.56 4.81 6.68
C LEU A 137 -11.42 5.78 6.34
N ALA A 138 -10.36 5.71 7.12
CA ALA A 138 -9.11 6.42 6.85
C ALA A 138 -7.97 5.43 6.71
N ALA A 139 -6.88 5.88 6.08
CA ALA A 139 -5.68 5.08 5.91
C ALA A 139 -4.41 5.89 6.14
N GLY A 140 -3.37 5.21 6.62
CA GLY A 140 -2.00 5.69 6.66
C GLY A 140 -1.09 4.82 5.79
N PHE A 141 0.20 5.13 5.79
CA PHE A 141 1.23 4.29 5.19
C PHE A 141 2.50 4.36 6.05
N ALA A 142 3.05 3.21 6.43
CA ALA A 142 4.29 3.07 7.18
C ALA A 142 5.25 2.14 6.46
N GLY A 143 6.56 2.43 6.53
CA GLY A 143 7.61 1.55 6.03
C GLY A 143 8.04 0.58 7.12
N PRO A 144 7.96 -0.73 6.93
CA PRO A 144 8.48 -1.75 7.85
C PRO A 144 9.94 -2.07 7.55
N ASP A 145 10.59 -2.79 8.46
CA ASP A 145 11.68 -3.68 8.10
C ASP A 145 11.10 -4.86 7.30
N PRO A 146 11.45 -5.03 6.01
CA PRO A 146 10.77 -6.00 5.14
C PRO A 146 11.12 -7.46 5.50
N ASP A 147 12.31 -7.73 6.00
CA ASP A 147 12.75 -9.09 6.34
C ASP A 147 12.13 -9.56 7.65
N GLU A 148 12.06 -8.67 8.64
CA GLU A 148 11.35 -8.92 9.88
C GLU A 148 9.86 -9.14 9.64
N LEU A 149 9.22 -8.27 8.86
CA LEU A 149 7.81 -8.38 8.52
C LEU A 149 7.49 -9.67 7.75
N ARG A 150 8.35 -10.05 6.80
CA ARG A 150 8.23 -11.32 6.07
C ARG A 150 8.25 -12.52 7.02
N THR A 151 9.18 -12.51 7.98
CA THR A 151 9.32 -13.56 8.99
C THR A 151 8.09 -13.67 9.88
N ILE A 152 7.60 -12.54 10.40
CA ILE A 152 6.45 -12.48 11.29
C ILE A 152 5.17 -12.98 10.63
N LEU A 153 4.98 -12.65 9.35
CA LEU A 153 3.79 -13.02 8.58
C LEU A 153 3.91 -14.39 7.89
N GLY A 154 5.08 -15.02 7.93
CA GLY A 154 5.33 -16.29 7.24
C GLY A 154 5.17 -16.18 5.72
N LEU A 155 5.61 -15.05 5.13
CA LEU A 155 5.51 -14.86 3.69
C LEU A 155 6.46 -15.82 2.96
N PRO A 156 6.04 -16.41 1.82
CA PRO A 156 6.94 -17.15 0.94
C PRO A 156 8.12 -16.27 0.48
N ASP A 157 9.28 -16.87 0.26
CA ASP A 157 10.53 -16.16 -0.04
C ASP A 157 10.45 -15.26 -1.28
N GLU A 158 9.64 -15.62 -2.26
CA GLU A 158 9.44 -14.85 -3.48
C GLU A 158 8.63 -13.54 -3.25
N PHE A 159 7.93 -13.38 -2.11
CA PHE A 159 7.12 -12.20 -1.85
C PHE A 159 7.84 -11.19 -0.97
N HIS A 160 7.89 -9.96 -1.47
CA HIS A 160 8.48 -8.82 -0.79
C HIS A 160 7.39 -7.85 -0.31
N PRO A 161 7.25 -7.63 1.01
CA PRO A 161 6.32 -6.62 1.53
C PRO A 161 6.90 -5.21 1.33
N ILE A 162 6.08 -4.26 0.88
CA ILE A 162 6.54 -2.90 0.57
C ILE A 162 6.10 -1.85 1.57
N GLY A 163 5.20 -2.19 2.47
CA GLY A 163 4.64 -1.26 3.43
C GLY A 163 3.56 -1.87 4.28
N VAL A 164 3.12 -1.11 5.25
CA VAL A 164 1.94 -1.39 6.07
C VAL A 164 0.96 -0.24 5.89
N ILE A 165 -0.28 -0.55 5.57
CA ILE A 165 -1.38 0.41 5.41
C ILE A 165 -2.37 0.21 6.56
N PRO A 166 -2.22 0.95 7.68
CA PRO A 166 -3.23 0.97 8.73
C PRO A 166 -4.54 1.55 8.19
N VAL A 167 -5.64 0.88 8.48
CA VAL A 167 -6.99 1.26 8.07
C VAL A 167 -7.92 1.21 9.29
N GLY A 168 -8.75 2.23 9.45
CA GLY A 168 -9.70 2.30 10.55
C GLY A 168 -10.55 3.57 10.51
N ARG A 169 -11.44 3.74 11.50
CA ARG A 169 -12.19 4.98 11.68
C ARG A 169 -11.23 6.07 12.19
N GLN A 170 -11.33 7.25 11.60
CA GLN A 170 -10.43 8.34 11.94
C GLN A 170 -10.84 9.01 13.25
N LEU A 171 -9.87 9.24 14.13
CA LEU A 171 -9.95 10.22 15.23
C LEU A 171 -9.43 11.59 14.78
N PRO A 172 -9.75 12.68 15.53
CA PRO A 172 -9.14 13.98 15.30
C PRO A 172 -7.61 13.85 15.28
N ASP A 173 -7.00 14.29 14.17
CA ASP A 173 -5.58 14.08 13.87
C ASP A 173 -4.87 15.40 13.57
N VAL A 174 -3.62 15.52 14.00
CA VAL A 174 -2.77 16.68 13.72
C VAL A 174 -2.15 16.52 12.34
N ARG A 175 -2.38 17.52 11.48
CA ARG A 175 -1.79 17.54 10.14
C ARG A 175 -0.27 17.65 10.23
N SER A 176 0.42 16.87 9.39
CA SER A 176 1.88 16.95 9.31
C SER A 176 2.36 18.38 9.02
N PRO A 177 3.36 18.88 9.75
CA PRO A 177 4.00 20.17 9.46
C PRO A 177 4.54 20.26 8.04
N SER A 178 4.89 19.15 7.41
CA SER A 178 5.38 19.08 6.03
C SER A 178 4.38 19.63 5.01
N LEU A 179 3.08 19.61 5.32
CA LEU A 179 2.04 20.18 4.46
C LEU A 179 2.15 21.72 4.31
N LYS A 180 2.90 22.40 5.20
CA LYS A 180 3.18 23.83 5.07
C LYS A 180 3.99 24.19 3.82
N ARG A 181 4.68 23.19 3.22
CA ARG A 181 5.43 23.39 1.96
C ARG A 181 4.49 23.66 0.77
N GLY A 182 3.22 23.28 0.88
CA GLY A 182 2.28 23.35 -0.24
C GLY A 182 2.54 22.28 -1.31
N TRP A 183 1.67 22.28 -2.30
CA TRP A 183 1.86 21.48 -3.51
C TRP A 183 2.82 22.19 -4.46
N LEU A 184 3.53 21.42 -5.26
CA LEU A 184 4.29 21.94 -6.39
C LEU A 184 3.34 22.72 -7.32
N PRO A 185 3.74 23.89 -7.88
CA PRO A 185 2.97 24.56 -8.91
C PRO A 185 2.65 23.62 -10.07
N PHE A 186 1.46 23.78 -10.68
CA PHE A 186 1.01 22.83 -11.72
C PHE A 186 1.96 22.80 -12.92
N GLU A 187 2.51 23.94 -13.31
CA GLU A 187 3.48 24.11 -14.40
C GLU A 187 4.81 23.39 -14.17
N ASP A 188 5.19 23.19 -12.89
CA ASP A 188 6.39 22.41 -12.52
C ASP A 188 6.09 20.91 -12.39
N PHE A 189 4.81 20.55 -12.31
CA PHE A 189 4.36 19.17 -12.19
C PHE A 189 4.00 18.54 -13.54
N ALA A 190 3.41 19.30 -14.44
CA ALA A 190 2.90 18.81 -15.71
C ALA A 190 3.42 19.66 -16.86
N HIS A 191 4.05 18.99 -17.83
CA HIS A 191 4.59 19.63 -19.02
C HIS A 191 3.87 19.11 -20.26
N TRP A 192 3.64 19.98 -21.26
CA TRP A 192 3.00 19.63 -22.52
C TRP A 192 4.06 19.27 -23.56
N GLU A 193 3.84 18.17 -24.29
CA GLU A 193 4.63 17.57 -25.37
C GLU A 193 6.07 17.23 -24.97
N ARG A 194 6.78 18.09 -24.24
CA ARG A 194 8.17 17.90 -23.81
C ARG A 194 8.43 18.62 -22.48
N TRP A 195 9.50 18.20 -21.80
CA TRP A 195 10.00 18.81 -20.58
C TRP A 195 10.47 20.24 -20.80
#